data_5b8509be763b48c53ea262ba3f510404
#
_entry.id   5b8509be763b48c53ea262ba3f510404
#
_cell.length_a   1.000
_cell.length_b   1.000
_cell.length_c   1.000
_cell.angle_alpha   90.00
_cell.angle_beta   90.00
_cell.angle_gamma   90.00
#
_symmetry.space_group_name_H-M   'P 1'
#
loop_
_entity.id
_entity.type
_entity.pdbx_description
1 polymer ?
#
loop_
_entity_poly.entity_id
_entity_poly.type
_entity_poly.pdbx_seq_one_letter_code
_entity_poly.pdbx_strand_id
1 'polypeptide(L)'
;MKGPIAAMMAAMAAIKRSGTVLKGDLYFTGVADEEEQGKGTAYMIKNGPHADGVIVGEPTDMRLSPGNKGLEWIEVSFKGKKVHGGRQKEGINAIQMASRFVSKVYDEYVPLLDSREYPVLGAPTINIGTISGGDQPSTVPDHCKIVLDRRMVPSETIEQVYEELRELGEELHREDPRFQCQVRDVFDGLNLLPHLPFLTDENDPIMTTVKDIYNDRGKEIVIEPFPAWTDAGFISSQTQSKCLVLGPGKLKVAHSVDEYIDIDQMEEAAEIYAETALRYCGRK
;
A
#
# COMPACT_ATOMS: atom_id res chain seq x y z
N MET A 1 -1.61 7.68 13.78
CA MET A 1 -0.87 8.85 13.23
C MET A 1 -0.52 9.93 14.26
N LYS A 2 -1.40 10.40 15.17
CA LYS A 2 -1.08 11.50 16.11
C LYS A 2 0.13 11.22 17.03
N GLY A 3 0.33 9.98 17.45
CA GLY A 3 1.48 9.58 18.28
C GLY A 3 2.83 9.76 17.58
N PRO A 4 3.04 9.17 16.40
CA PRO A 4 4.26 9.41 15.61
C PRO A 4 4.53 10.88 15.33
N ILE A 5 3.50 11.68 14.99
CA ILE A 5 3.64 13.13 14.81
C ILE A 5 4.17 13.80 16.07
N ALA A 6 3.58 13.50 17.24
CA ALA A 6 4.00 14.05 18.52
C ALA A 6 5.45 13.66 18.84
N ALA A 7 5.83 12.40 18.62
CA ALA A 7 7.19 11.91 18.82
C ALA A 7 8.22 12.60 17.91
N MET A 8 7.91 12.77 16.61
CA MET A 8 8.76 13.49 15.65
C MET A 8 8.95 14.97 16.05
N MET A 9 7.86 15.64 16.42
CA MET A 9 7.94 17.04 16.89
C MET A 9 8.74 17.17 18.19
N ALA A 10 8.59 16.23 19.12
CA ALA A 10 9.37 16.19 20.36
C ALA A 10 10.87 15.98 20.07
N ALA A 11 11.21 15.07 19.15
CA ALA A 11 12.58 14.84 18.70
C ALA A 11 13.24 16.11 18.14
N MET A 12 12.56 16.80 17.24
CA MET A 12 13.05 18.05 16.68
C MET A 12 13.22 19.15 17.74
N ALA A 13 12.25 19.28 18.65
CA ALA A 13 12.32 20.23 19.76
C ALA A 13 13.49 19.93 20.70
N ALA A 14 13.77 18.66 20.97
CA ALA A 14 14.91 18.23 21.79
C ALA A 14 16.25 18.57 21.14
N ILE A 15 16.42 18.27 19.84
CA ILE A 15 17.62 18.64 19.07
C ILE A 15 17.83 20.16 19.12
N LYS A 16 16.78 20.93 18.83
CA LYS A 16 16.88 22.41 18.88
C LYS A 16 17.25 22.94 20.25
N ARG A 17 16.65 22.42 21.33
CA ARG A 17 16.94 22.84 22.71
C ARG A 17 18.34 22.46 23.17
N SER A 18 18.90 21.36 22.68
CA SER A 18 20.28 20.95 23.01
C SER A 18 21.34 21.89 22.42
N GLY A 19 20.98 22.78 21.51
CA GLY A 19 21.92 23.63 20.78
C GLY A 19 22.78 22.87 19.77
N THR A 20 22.52 21.59 19.52
CA THR A 20 23.28 20.80 18.55
C THR A 20 23.04 21.35 17.13
N VAL A 21 24.13 21.56 16.39
CA VAL A 21 24.10 21.97 14.99
C VAL A 21 24.34 20.73 14.13
N LEU A 22 23.38 20.41 13.29
CA LEU A 22 23.48 19.34 12.31
C LEU A 22 24.31 19.78 11.10
N LYS A 23 24.95 18.84 10.40
CA LYS A 23 25.63 19.08 9.12
C LYS A 23 24.63 19.06 7.97
N GLY A 24 23.67 18.12 8.02
CA GLY A 24 22.55 18.05 7.08
C GLY A 24 21.32 18.78 7.61
N ASP A 25 20.31 18.91 6.78
CA ASP A 25 19.02 19.49 7.14
C ASP A 25 18.07 18.43 7.69
N LEU A 26 17.23 18.83 8.63
CA LEU A 26 16.17 18.00 9.19
C LEU A 26 14.82 18.66 8.93
N TYR A 27 13.96 17.97 8.22
CA TYR A 27 12.61 18.43 7.89
C TYR A 27 11.57 17.60 8.62
N PHE A 28 10.49 18.24 9.05
CA PHE A 28 9.24 17.59 9.42
C PHE A 28 8.18 18.00 8.42
N THR A 29 7.51 17.01 7.83
CA THR A 29 6.39 17.23 6.92
C THR A 29 5.13 16.60 7.48
N GLY A 30 4.11 17.43 7.75
CA GLY A 30 2.77 17.00 8.09
C GLY A 30 1.90 17.12 6.86
N VAL A 31 1.57 16.01 6.24
CA VAL A 31 0.74 15.97 5.03
C VAL A 31 -0.71 15.62 5.35
N ALA A 32 -1.62 15.95 4.46
CA ALA A 32 -3.04 15.64 4.57
C ALA A 32 -3.46 14.67 3.46
N ASP A 33 -4.63 14.02 3.66
CA ASP A 33 -5.29 13.21 2.63
C ASP A 33 -4.59 11.86 2.36
N GLU A 34 -3.84 11.33 3.34
CA GLU A 34 -3.16 10.03 3.19
C GLU A 34 -4.17 8.89 3.07
N GLU A 35 -5.26 8.93 3.84
CA GLU A 35 -6.32 7.91 3.91
C GLU A 35 -7.22 7.86 2.65
N GLU A 36 -7.07 8.80 1.71
CA GLU A 36 -7.94 8.93 0.54
C GLU A 36 -7.14 8.93 -0.78
N GLN A 37 -6.50 10.03 -1.13
CA GLN A 37 -5.87 10.23 -2.43
C GLN A 37 -4.40 10.65 -2.37
N GLY A 38 -3.84 10.85 -1.18
CA GLY A 38 -2.46 11.25 -0.98
C GLY A 38 -2.08 12.62 -1.56
N LYS A 39 -3.06 13.53 -1.74
CA LYS A 39 -2.81 14.86 -2.36
C LYS A 39 -1.80 15.70 -1.61
N GLY A 40 -1.76 15.59 -0.28
CA GLY A 40 -0.78 16.29 0.55
C GLY A 40 0.64 15.85 0.25
N THR A 41 0.86 14.56 0.17
CA THR A 41 2.16 13.97 -0.17
C THR A 41 2.55 14.25 -1.61
N ALA A 42 1.61 14.17 -2.56
CA ALA A 42 1.85 14.57 -3.95
C ALA A 42 2.26 16.07 -4.06
N TYR A 43 1.62 16.95 -3.28
CA TYR A 43 2.00 18.36 -3.21
C TYR A 43 3.40 18.53 -2.59
N MET A 44 3.71 17.83 -1.51
CA MET A 44 5.02 17.88 -0.84
C MET A 44 6.13 17.40 -1.78
N ILE A 45 5.93 16.31 -2.49
CA ILE A 45 6.90 15.79 -3.48
C ILE A 45 7.19 16.82 -4.55
N LYS A 46 6.17 17.55 -5.03
CA LYS A 46 6.32 18.52 -6.11
C LYS A 46 6.95 19.83 -5.64
N ASN A 47 6.68 20.28 -4.42
CA ASN A 47 6.95 21.65 -3.97
C ASN A 47 7.80 21.73 -2.69
N GLY A 48 7.95 20.62 -1.98
CA GLY A 48 8.68 20.55 -0.72
C GLY A 48 10.15 20.19 -0.87
N PRO A 49 10.85 20.07 0.25
CA PRO A 49 12.21 19.56 0.26
C PRO A 49 12.23 18.06 -0.05
N HIS A 50 13.28 17.62 -0.74
CA HIS A 50 13.60 16.20 -0.86
C HIS A 50 14.76 15.87 0.09
N ALA A 51 14.70 14.71 0.72
CA ALA A 51 15.70 14.24 1.67
C ALA A 51 16.33 12.93 1.16
N ASP A 52 17.57 12.65 1.58
CA ASP A 52 18.25 11.39 1.25
C ASP A 52 17.59 10.21 1.98
N GLY A 53 17.23 10.39 3.26
CA GLY A 53 16.53 9.42 4.08
C GLY A 53 15.25 9.98 4.68
N VAL A 54 14.19 9.16 4.69
CA VAL A 54 12.85 9.53 5.17
C VAL A 54 12.34 8.48 6.14
N ILE A 55 11.80 8.92 7.28
CA ILE A 55 10.99 8.05 8.16
C ILE A 55 9.54 8.45 8.03
N VAL A 56 8.69 7.50 7.63
CA VAL A 56 7.24 7.63 7.60
C VAL A 56 6.68 7.03 8.89
N GLY A 57 5.97 7.86 9.66
CA GLY A 57 5.57 7.55 11.02
C GLY A 57 4.26 6.74 11.10
N GLU A 58 4.26 5.51 10.65
CA GLU A 58 3.12 4.59 10.79
C GLU A 58 3.23 3.72 12.06
N PRO A 59 2.11 3.16 12.57
CA PRO A 59 2.11 2.36 13.80
C PRO A 59 2.71 0.96 13.56
N THR A 60 4.04 0.87 13.54
CA THR A 60 4.79 -0.37 13.30
C THR A 60 5.07 -1.17 14.58
N ASP A 61 4.55 -0.76 15.74
CA ASP A 61 4.95 -1.31 17.04
C ASP A 61 6.48 -1.20 17.26
N MET A 62 7.08 -0.12 16.75
CA MET A 62 8.54 0.13 16.73
C MET A 62 9.37 -0.91 15.97
N ARG A 63 8.76 -1.72 15.10
CA ARG A 63 9.47 -2.62 14.19
C ARG A 63 9.92 -1.86 12.96
N LEU A 64 11.06 -2.27 12.39
CA LEU A 64 11.63 -1.64 11.21
C LEU A 64 10.93 -2.20 9.96
N SER A 65 10.15 -1.37 9.28
CA SER A 65 9.48 -1.75 8.04
C SER A 65 10.17 -1.07 6.84
N PRO A 66 11.09 -1.77 6.15
CA PRO A 66 11.84 -1.19 5.03
C PRO A 66 11.01 -1.05 3.77
N GLY A 67 9.79 -1.57 3.73
CA GLY A 67 8.95 -1.54 2.55
C GLY A 67 7.52 -1.95 2.77
N ASN A 68 6.69 -1.66 1.78
CA ASN A 68 5.32 -2.16 1.66
C ASN A 68 4.99 -2.54 0.21
N LYS A 69 3.98 -3.39 0.04
CA LYS A 69 3.45 -3.73 -1.27
C LYS A 69 2.75 -2.55 -1.90
N GLY A 70 2.73 -2.50 -3.23
CA GLY A 70 1.89 -1.57 -3.98
C GLY A 70 0.41 -1.92 -3.85
N LEU A 71 -0.44 -1.02 -4.31
CA LEU A 71 -1.89 -1.16 -4.24
C LEU A 71 -2.53 -0.72 -5.56
N GLU A 72 -3.39 -1.59 -6.10
CA GLU A 72 -4.28 -1.25 -7.21
C GLU A 72 -5.70 -1.73 -6.90
N TRP A 73 -6.68 -0.85 -7.07
CA TRP A 73 -8.09 -1.22 -7.06
C TRP A 73 -8.62 -1.31 -8.48
N ILE A 74 -8.99 -2.52 -8.85
CA ILE A 74 -9.32 -2.87 -10.22
C ILE A 74 -10.78 -3.29 -10.30
N GLU A 75 -11.55 -2.68 -11.20
CA GLU A 75 -12.90 -3.10 -11.53
C GLU A 75 -12.88 -4.03 -12.74
N VAL A 76 -13.55 -5.18 -12.63
CA VAL A 76 -13.88 -6.03 -13.78
C VAL A 76 -15.38 -6.04 -13.95
N SER A 77 -15.85 -5.49 -15.08
CA SER A 77 -17.25 -5.40 -15.43
C SER A 77 -17.61 -6.45 -16.51
N PHE A 78 -18.78 -7.07 -16.37
CA PHE A 78 -19.27 -8.12 -17.24
C PHE A 78 -20.56 -7.68 -17.91
N LYS A 79 -20.62 -7.85 -19.25
CA LYS A 79 -21.77 -7.47 -20.07
C LYS A 79 -22.49 -8.70 -20.59
N GLY A 80 -23.72 -8.86 -20.14
CA GLY A 80 -24.61 -9.93 -20.56
C GLY A 80 -25.74 -9.44 -21.49
N LYS A 81 -26.84 -10.24 -21.55
CA LYS A 81 -28.05 -9.93 -22.30
C LYS A 81 -29.29 -10.20 -21.45
N LYS A 82 -30.03 -9.15 -21.15
CA LYS A 82 -31.26 -9.19 -20.33
C LYS A 82 -32.41 -9.86 -21.09
N VAL A 83 -33.05 -10.82 -20.43
CA VAL A 83 -34.29 -11.47 -20.88
C VAL A 83 -35.09 -11.92 -19.68
N HIS A 84 -36.36 -12.26 -19.87
CA HIS A 84 -37.20 -12.87 -18.84
C HIS A 84 -36.60 -14.21 -18.36
N GLY A 85 -36.58 -14.46 -17.05
CA GLY A 85 -35.96 -15.65 -16.46
C GLY A 85 -36.49 -16.99 -16.97
N GLY A 86 -37.79 -17.06 -17.35
CA GLY A 86 -38.38 -18.24 -18.02
C GLY A 86 -37.83 -18.50 -19.42
N ARG A 87 -37.08 -17.55 -20.01
CA ARG A 87 -36.44 -17.65 -21.34
C ARG A 87 -34.91 -17.56 -21.23
N GLN A 88 -34.34 -18.01 -20.12
CA GLN A 88 -32.93 -17.84 -19.79
C GLN A 88 -31.94 -18.27 -20.91
N LYS A 89 -32.30 -19.25 -21.72
CA LYS A 89 -31.45 -19.73 -22.84
C LYS A 89 -31.23 -18.71 -23.94
N GLU A 90 -32.08 -17.67 -24.04
CA GLU A 90 -31.97 -16.58 -25.00
C GLU A 90 -31.18 -15.39 -24.48
N GLY A 91 -30.89 -15.40 -23.19
CA GLY A 91 -30.11 -14.38 -22.49
C GLY A 91 -28.65 -14.79 -22.31
N ILE A 92 -27.89 -13.85 -21.75
CA ILE A 92 -26.50 -14.07 -21.35
C ILE A 92 -26.37 -13.54 -19.93
N ASN A 93 -26.07 -14.41 -18.98
CA ASN A 93 -26.07 -14.08 -17.56
C ASN A 93 -24.72 -13.50 -17.11
N ALA A 94 -24.68 -12.20 -16.82
CA ALA A 94 -23.47 -11.51 -16.38
C ALA A 94 -22.98 -11.97 -14.99
N ILE A 95 -23.88 -12.38 -14.09
CA ILE A 95 -23.49 -12.93 -12.78
C ILE A 95 -22.77 -14.29 -12.97
N GLN A 96 -23.24 -15.11 -13.91
CA GLN A 96 -22.55 -16.37 -14.25
C GLN A 96 -21.15 -16.12 -14.81
N MET A 97 -20.98 -15.08 -15.64
CA MET A 97 -19.65 -14.70 -16.14
C MET A 97 -18.72 -14.25 -14.99
N ALA A 98 -19.22 -13.38 -14.11
CA ALA A 98 -18.45 -12.94 -12.95
C ALA A 98 -18.04 -14.12 -12.06
N SER A 99 -18.94 -15.08 -11.80
CA SER A 99 -18.65 -16.28 -11.03
C SER A 99 -17.53 -17.11 -11.66
N ARG A 100 -17.54 -17.30 -12.99
CA ARG A 100 -16.47 -18.04 -13.70
C ARG A 100 -15.13 -17.32 -13.60
N PHE A 101 -15.14 -16.00 -13.74
CA PHE A 101 -13.92 -15.19 -13.60
C PHE A 101 -13.36 -15.27 -12.16
N VAL A 102 -14.24 -15.16 -11.15
CA VAL A 102 -13.85 -15.32 -9.73
C VAL A 102 -13.21 -16.69 -9.49
N SER A 103 -13.84 -17.79 -9.98
CA SER A 103 -13.26 -19.13 -9.86
C SER A 103 -11.87 -19.17 -10.51
N LYS A 104 -11.73 -18.66 -11.73
CA LYS A 104 -10.45 -18.66 -12.44
C LYS A 104 -9.37 -17.86 -11.72
N VAL A 105 -9.72 -16.73 -11.10
CA VAL A 105 -8.78 -15.96 -10.26
C VAL A 105 -8.27 -16.82 -9.09
N TYR A 106 -9.14 -17.49 -8.37
CA TYR A 106 -8.73 -18.29 -7.20
C TYR A 106 -8.08 -19.63 -7.57
N ASP A 107 -8.49 -20.25 -8.67
CA ASP A 107 -7.98 -21.56 -9.08
C ASP A 107 -6.65 -21.48 -9.85
N GLU A 108 -6.38 -20.38 -10.58
CA GLU A 108 -5.21 -20.26 -11.45
C GLU A 108 -4.32 -19.05 -11.11
N TYR A 109 -4.91 -17.85 -10.90
CA TYR A 109 -4.12 -16.64 -10.72
C TYR A 109 -3.54 -16.53 -9.31
N VAL A 110 -4.28 -16.87 -8.26
CA VAL A 110 -3.75 -16.88 -6.89
C VAL A 110 -2.54 -17.83 -6.76
N PRO A 111 -2.59 -19.10 -7.23
CA PRO A 111 -1.41 -19.97 -7.21
C PRO A 111 -0.21 -19.40 -8.01
N LEU A 112 -0.46 -18.70 -9.12
CA LEU A 112 0.58 -18.03 -9.88
C LEU A 112 1.22 -16.92 -9.05
N LEU A 113 0.42 -16.08 -8.37
CA LEU A 113 0.91 -15.02 -7.49
C LEU A 113 1.71 -15.58 -6.32
N ASP A 114 1.24 -16.65 -5.68
CA ASP A 114 1.93 -17.32 -4.57
C ASP A 114 3.32 -17.84 -4.97
N SER A 115 3.55 -18.13 -6.25
CA SER A 115 4.85 -18.55 -6.77
C SER A 115 5.87 -17.40 -6.94
N ARG A 116 5.42 -16.13 -6.84
CA ARG A 116 6.23 -14.92 -7.07
C ARG A 116 6.73 -14.31 -5.75
N GLU A 117 7.28 -15.13 -4.88
CA GLU A 117 7.76 -14.62 -3.59
C GLU A 117 8.86 -13.57 -3.78
N TYR A 118 8.74 -12.45 -3.06
CA TYR A 118 9.69 -11.35 -3.09
C TYR A 118 10.35 -11.19 -1.71
N PRO A 119 11.68 -10.97 -1.64
CA PRO A 119 12.38 -10.82 -0.37
C PRO A 119 11.71 -9.79 0.56
N VAL A 120 11.56 -10.11 1.82
CA VAL A 120 10.91 -9.30 2.87
C VAL A 120 9.40 -9.11 2.66
N LEU A 121 8.95 -8.77 1.44
CA LEU A 121 7.55 -8.43 1.15
C LEU A 121 6.65 -9.68 0.98
N GLY A 122 7.22 -10.85 0.74
CA GLY A 122 6.47 -12.08 0.43
C GLY A 122 5.78 -12.02 -0.94
N ALA A 123 4.88 -12.94 -1.22
CA ALA A 123 4.18 -13.03 -2.50
C ALA A 123 3.20 -11.86 -2.71
N PRO A 124 2.99 -11.40 -3.96
CA PRO A 124 1.90 -10.48 -4.28
C PRO A 124 0.54 -11.13 -3.97
N THR A 125 -0.50 -10.32 -3.74
CA THR A 125 -1.82 -10.86 -3.36
C THR A 125 -2.95 -10.19 -4.13
N ILE A 126 -4.08 -10.89 -4.23
CA ILE A 126 -5.32 -10.37 -4.79
C ILE A 126 -6.49 -10.75 -3.87
N ASN A 127 -7.40 -9.80 -3.66
CA ASN A 127 -8.64 -10.02 -2.94
C ASN A 127 -9.82 -9.47 -3.75
N ILE A 128 -10.87 -10.27 -3.91
CA ILE A 128 -12.12 -9.78 -4.51
C ILE A 128 -12.97 -9.22 -3.39
N GLY A 129 -12.93 -7.89 -3.24
CA GLY A 129 -13.56 -7.20 -2.12
C GLY A 129 -15.05 -6.99 -2.29
N THR A 130 -15.52 -6.80 -3.53
CA THR A 130 -16.95 -6.60 -3.81
C THR A 130 -17.39 -7.31 -5.07
N ILE A 131 -18.69 -7.70 -5.09
CA ILE A 131 -19.39 -8.18 -6.27
C ILE A 131 -20.81 -7.60 -6.26
N SER A 132 -21.27 -7.10 -7.41
CA SER A 132 -22.63 -6.57 -7.54
C SER A 132 -23.17 -6.78 -8.95
N GLY A 133 -24.45 -7.17 -9.08
CA GLY A 133 -25.06 -7.39 -10.39
C GLY A 133 -26.51 -7.85 -10.31
N GLY A 134 -27.21 -7.67 -11.43
CA GLY A 134 -28.64 -8.00 -11.57
C GLY A 134 -29.55 -7.04 -10.81
N ASP A 135 -30.86 -7.10 -11.15
CA ASP A 135 -31.88 -6.22 -10.57
C ASP A 135 -32.94 -7.05 -9.80
N GLN A 136 -33.36 -8.18 -10.34
CA GLN A 136 -34.41 -9.02 -9.75
C GLN A 136 -34.30 -10.49 -10.20
N PRO A 137 -34.79 -11.45 -9.39
CA PRO A 137 -34.63 -12.88 -9.69
C PRO A 137 -35.34 -13.37 -10.96
N SER A 138 -36.36 -12.66 -11.43
CA SER A 138 -37.17 -13.04 -12.60
C SER A 138 -36.58 -12.61 -13.94
N THR A 139 -35.38 -12.01 -13.94
CA THR A 139 -34.68 -11.61 -15.17
C THR A 139 -33.26 -12.18 -15.19
N VAL A 140 -32.76 -12.52 -16.41
CA VAL A 140 -31.37 -12.82 -16.64
C VAL A 140 -30.58 -11.49 -16.54
N PRO A 141 -29.58 -11.36 -15.66
CA PRO A 141 -28.84 -10.10 -15.48
C PRO A 141 -27.93 -9.82 -16.67
N ASP A 142 -27.97 -8.60 -17.17
CA ASP A 142 -27.13 -8.11 -18.26
C ASP A 142 -25.89 -7.36 -17.80
N HIS A 143 -25.72 -7.17 -16.51
CA HIS A 143 -24.56 -6.53 -15.91
C HIS A 143 -24.16 -7.20 -14.59
N CYS A 144 -22.89 -7.28 -14.36
CA CYS A 144 -22.27 -7.60 -13.07
C CYS A 144 -20.90 -6.93 -13.03
N LYS A 145 -20.43 -6.60 -11.85
CA LYS A 145 -19.07 -6.11 -11.63
C LYS A 145 -18.47 -6.67 -10.34
N ILE A 146 -17.17 -6.83 -10.35
CA ILE A 146 -16.35 -7.12 -9.18
C ILE A 146 -15.32 -6.01 -9.01
N VAL A 147 -14.91 -5.75 -7.77
CA VAL A 147 -13.76 -4.88 -7.48
C VAL A 147 -12.74 -5.69 -6.70
N LEU A 148 -11.50 -5.59 -7.16
CA LEU A 148 -10.34 -6.32 -6.66
C LEU A 148 -9.41 -5.36 -5.92
N ASP A 149 -8.82 -5.82 -4.82
CA ASP A 149 -7.64 -5.22 -4.17
C ASP A 149 -6.41 -6.06 -4.57
N ARG A 150 -5.50 -5.48 -5.35
CA ARG A 150 -4.28 -6.13 -5.83
C ARG A 150 -3.07 -5.53 -5.13
N ARG A 151 -2.31 -6.36 -4.42
CA ARG A 151 -1.07 -5.96 -3.75
C ARG A 151 0.12 -6.43 -4.57
N MET A 152 0.92 -5.48 -5.06
CA MET A 152 2.06 -5.72 -5.94
C MET A 152 3.39 -5.73 -5.18
N VAL A 153 4.36 -6.43 -5.75
CA VAL A 153 5.76 -6.41 -5.30
C VAL A 153 6.65 -5.68 -6.33
N PRO A 154 7.88 -5.23 -5.97
CA PRO A 154 8.71 -4.43 -6.87
C PRO A 154 9.13 -5.08 -8.20
N SER A 155 8.96 -6.40 -8.33
CA SER A 155 9.22 -7.12 -9.60
C SER A 155 8.05 -7.07 -10.58
N GLU A 156 6.91 -6.48 -10.20
CA GLU A 156 5.72 -6.37 -11.03
C GLU A 156 5.50 -4.92 -11.48
N THR A 157 4.85 -4.74 -12.63
CA THR A 157 4.37 -3.43 -13.09
C THR A 157 2.84 -3.38 -13.09
N ILE A 158 2.29 -2.17 -13.02
CA ILE A 158 0.83 -1.96 -13.10
C ILE A 158 0.29 -2.53 -14.43
N GLU A 159 0.98 -2.25 -15.54
CA GLU A 159 0.61 -2.71 -16.87
C GLU A 159 0.53 -4.25 -16.92
N GLN A 160 1.54 -4.93 -16.35
CA GLN A 160 1.55 -6.40 -16.26
C GLN A 160 0.35 -6.94 -15.49
N VAL A 161 0.00 -6.33 -14.35
CA VAL A 161 -1.17 -6.73 -13.56
C VAL A 161 -2.47 -6.63 -14.36
N TYR A 162 -2.66 -5.54 -15.09
CA TYR A 162 -3.83 -5.36 -15.95
C TYR A 162 -3.85 -6.35 -17.12
N GLU A 163 -2.69 -6.64 -17.72
CA GLU A 163 -2.58 -7.56 -18.82
C GLU A 163 -2.91 -9.00 -18.41
N GLU A 164 -2.39 -9.46 -17.27
CA GLU A 164 -2.70 -10.76 -16.70
C GLU A 164 -4.20 -10.94 -16.42
N LEU A 165 -4.85 -9.93 -15.84
CA LEU A 165 -6.30 -9.97 -15.60
C LEU A 165 -7.12 -9.94 -16.89
N ARG A 166 -6.68 -9.22 -17.93
CA ARG A 166 -7.32 -9.24 -19.24
C ARG A 166 -7.17 -10.61 -19.89
N GLU A 167 -6.01 -11.25 -19.77
CA GLU A 167 -5.76 -12.58 -20.31
C GLU A 167 -6.69 -13.62 -19.72
N LEU A 168 -6.95 -13.60 -18.40
CA LEU A 168 -7.96 -14.47 -17.78
C LEU A 168 -9.35 -14.29 -18.42
N GLY A 169 -9.72 -13.03 -18.73
CA GLY A 169 -10.97 -12.73 -19.42
C GLY A 169 -11.00 -13.24 -20.87
N GLU A 170 -9.89 -13.11 -21.57
CA GLU A 170 -9.75 -13.60 -22.95
C GLU A 170 -9.77 -15.12 -23.05
N GLU A 171 -9.20 -15.82 -22.07
CA GLU A 171 -9.27 -17.27 -21.98
C GLU A 171 -10.72 -17.73 -21.83
N LEU A 172 -11.48 -17.10 -20.93
CA LEU A 172 -12.91 -17.39 -20.76
C LEU A 172 -13.73 -17.04 -22.02
N HIS A 173 -13.34 -16.01 -22.76
CA HIS A 173 -13.94 -15.66 -24.05
C HIS A 173 -13.64 -16.74 -25.11
N ARG A 174 -12.42 -17.28 -25.14
CA ARG A 174 -12.08 -18.41 -26.07
C ARG A 174 -12.91 -19.65 -25.79
N GLU A 175 -13.24 -19.92 -24.52
CA GLU A 175 -14.11 -21.04 -24.12
C GLU A 175 -15.59 -20.79 -24.49
N ASP A 176 -16.08 -19.57 -24.29
CA ASP A 176 -17.42 -19.12 -24.60
C ASP A 176 -17.39 -17.72 -25.24
N PRO A 177 -17.56 -17.60 -26.56
CA PRO A 177 -17.51 -16.30 -27.26
C PRO A 177 -18.56 -15.27 -26.79
N ARG A 178 -19.55 -15.70 -25.98
CA ARG A 178 -20.51 -14.78 -25.36
C ARG A 178 -19.95 -14.12 -24.11
N PHE A 179 -18.86 -14.64 -23.54
CA PHE A 179 -18.20 -14.06 -22.39
C PHE A 179 -17.57 -12.72 -22.76
N GLN A 180 -17.99 -11.65 -22.10
CA GLN A 180 -17.47 -10.31 -22.30
C GLN A 180 -17.16 -9.66 -20.96
N CYS A 181 -15.91 -9.26 -20.74
CA CYS A 181 -15.52 -8.47 -19.59
C CYS A 181 -14.63 -7.30 -20.01
N GLN A 182 -14.55 -6.31 -19.14
CA GLN A 182 -13.66 -5.17 -19.25
C GLN A 182 -12.95 -4.96 -17.92
N VAL A 183 -11.63 -4.86 -17.95
CA VAL A 183 -10.75 -4.60 -16.80
C VAL A 183 -10.33 -3.14 -16.86
N ARG A 184 -10.54 -2.39 -15.77
CA ARG A 184 -10.16 -0.98 -15.66
C ARG A 184 -9.76 -0.59 -14.25
N ASP A 185 -9.02 0.48 -14.11
CA ASP A 185 -8.76 1.14 -12.83
C ASP A 185 -10.06 1.71 -12.24
N VAL A 186 -10.28 1.56 -10.94
CA VAL A 186 -11.40 2.19 -10.22
C VAL A 186 -11.28 3.71 -10.25
N PHE A 187 -10.07 4.23 -10.30
CA PHE A 187 -9.76 5.66 -10.32
C PHE A 187 -9.45 6.21 -11.72
N ASP A 188 -9.81 5.45 -12.78
CA ASP A 188 -9.60 5.90 -14.15
C ASP A 188 -10.15 7.31 -14.39
N GLY A 189 -9.32 8.14 -15.02
CA GLY A 189 -9.62 9.56 -15.25
C GLY A 189 -9.28 10.51 -14.08
N LEU A 190 -8.85 10.00 -12.92
CA LEU A 190 -8.28 10.82 -11.86
C LEU A 190 -6.75 10.90 -12.03
N ASN A 191 -6.22 12.12 -11.88
CA ASN A 191 -4.77 12.33 -11.97
C ASN A 191 -4.11 12.07 -10.60
N LEU A 192 -4.06 10.81 -10.19
CA LEU A 192 -3.45 10.36 -8.93
C LEU A 192 -2.05 9.80 -9.19
N LEU A 193 -1.20 9.84 -8.16
CA LEU A 193 0.08 9.13 -8.19
C LEU A 193 -0.18 7.61 -8.08
N PRO A 194 0.58 6.78 -8.81
CA PRO A 194 0.44 5.33 -8.73
C PRO A 194 0.94 4.81 -7.38
N HIS A 195 0.18 3.90 -6.78
CA HIS A 195 0.51 3.30 -5.48
C HIS A 195 1.56 2.18 -5.64
N LEU A 196 2.77 2.54 -6.05
CA LEU A 196 3.85 1.59 -6.30
C LEU A 196 4.39 0.97 -5.01
N PRO A 197 4.87 -0.28 -5.06
CA PRO A 197 5.59 -0.89 -3.96
C PRO A 197 6.96 -0.23 -3.79
N PHE A 198 7.52 -0.30 -2.58
CA PHE A 198 8.91 0.04 -2.35
C PHE A 198 9.57 -0.95 -1.40
N LEU A 199 10.88 -1.05 -1.51
CA LEU A 199 11.73 -1.77 -0.56
C LEU A 199 13.08 -1.04 -0.49
N THR A 200 13.44 -0.56 0.69
CA THR A 200 14.76 0.00 0.98
C THR A 200 15.72 -1.13 1.36
N ASP A 201 16.90 -1.12 0.76
CA ASP A 201 17.95 -2.11 1.05
C ASP A 201 18.33 -2.09 2.53
N GLU A 202 18.55 -3.25 3.11
CA GLU A 202 18.88 -3.37 4.54
C GLU A 202 20.25 -2.75 4.92
N ASN A 203 21.13 -2.54 3.94
CA ASN A 203 22.42 -1.88 4.09
C ASN A 203 22.39 -0.38 3.78
N ASP A 204 21.19 0.16 3.42
CA ASP A 204 21.06 1.59 3.20
C ASP A 204 21.38 2.38 4.49
N PRO A 205 22.00 3.56 4.38
CA PRO A 205 22.38 4.38 5.53
C PRO A 205 21.23 4.67 6.51
N ILE A 206 19.99 4.85 6.05
CA ILE A 206 18.86 5.06 6.97
C ILE A 206 18.55 3.80 7.78
N MET A 207 18.61 2.63 7.16
CA MET A 207 18.38 1.35 7.81
C MET A 207 19.50 1.01 8.79
N THR A 208 20.76 1.14 8.37
CA THR A 208 21.92 0.83 9.22
C THR A 208 22.00 1.78 10.41
N THR A 209 21.70 3.08 10.22
CA THR A 209 21.66 4.05 11.32
C THR A 209 20.66 3.65 12.39
N VAL A 210 19.45 3.25 12.00
CA VAL A 210 18.42 2.85 12.99
C VAL A 210 18.77 1.51 13.62
N LYS A 211 19.27 0.53 12.86
CA LYS A 211 19.76 -0.75 13.41
C LYS A 211 20.86 -0.54 14.47
N ASP A 212 21.81 0.34 14.23
CA ASP A 212 22.89 0.67 15.17
C ASP A 212 22.34 1.30 16.47
N ILE A 213 21.33 2.17 16.36
CA ILE A 213 20.65 2.75 17.53
C ILE A 213 19.97 1.66 18.36
N TYR A 214 19.29 0.71 17.73
CA TYR A 214 18.66 -0.41 18.44
C TYR A 214 19.68 -1.28 19.12
N ASN A 215 20.78 -1.62 18.46
CA ASN A 215 21.88 -2.39 19.04
C ASN A 215 22.51 -1.70 20.25
N ASP A 216 22.80 -0.40 20.16
CA ASP A 216 23.38 0.39 21.26
C ASP A 216 22.46 0.47 22.47
N ARG A 217 21.14 0.38 22.23
CA ARG A 217 20.11 0.36 23.28
C ARG A 217 19.79 -1.05 23.80
N GLY A 218 20.44 -2.09 23.27
CA GLY A 218 20.18 -3.48 23.60
C GLY A 218 18.75 -3.94 23.21
N LYS A 219 18.17 -3.33 22.18
CA LYS A 219 16.85 -3.67 21.68
C LYS A 219 16.87 -4.72 20.60
N GLU A 220 15.87 -5.57 20.58
CA GLU A 220 15.67 -6.53 19.50
C GLU A 220 15.36 -5.79 18.20
N ILE A 221 16.02 -6.19 17.12
CA ILE A 221 15.76 -5.69 15.77
C ILE A 221 14.80 -6.66 15.09
N VAL A 222 13.55 -6.23 14.91
CA VAL A 222 12.57 -6.97 14.12
C VAL A 222 12.34 -6.22 12.82
N ILE A 223 12.62 -6.90 11.70
CA ILE A 223 12.41 -6.36 10.35
C ILE A 223 11.24 -7.10 9.73
N GLU A 224 10.22 -6.36 9.33
CA GLU A 224 9.05 -6.92 8.65
C GLU A 224 8.44 -5.89 7.69
N PRO A 225 7.75 -6.32 6.62
CA PRO A 225 7.09 -5.38 5.73
C PRO A 225 5.95 -4.68 6.47
N PHE A 226 5.67 -3.43 6.14
CA PHE A 226 4.43 -2.81 6.61
C PHE A 226 3.25 -3.43 5.86
N PRO A 227 2.23 -3.94 6.55
CA PRO A 227 1.18 -4.75 5.91
C PRO A 227 0.16 -3.94 5.12
N ALA A 228 0.15 -2.60 5.26
CA ALA A 228 -0.66 -1.67 4.49
C ALA A 228 0.21 -0.89 3.50
N TRP A 229 -0.43 -0.18 2.58
CA TRP A 229 0.26 0.81 1.75
C TRP A 229 0.45 2.11 2.56
N THR A 230 1.50 2.87 2.25
CA THR A 230 1.85 4.12 2.94
C THR A 230 2.37 5.16 1.97
N ASP A 231 2.38 6.42 2.36
CA ASP A 231 2.98 7.54 1.61
C ASP A 231 4.47 7.33 1.28
N ALA A 232 5.16 6.41 1.97
CA ALA A 232 6.52 6.02 1.63
C ALA A 232 6.63 5.47 0.20
N GLY A 233 5.59 4.81 -0.31
CA GLY A 233 5.50 4.35 -1.70
C GLY A 233 5.53 5.51 -2.69
N PHE A 234 4.80 6.60 -2.44
CA PHE A 234 4.86 7.81 -3.28
C PHE A 234 6.25 8.46 -3.20
N ILE A 235 6.77 8.67 -1.99
CA ILE A 235 8.06 9.34 -1.80
C ILE A 235 9.18 8.54 -2.48
N SER A 236 9.25 7.24 -2.24
CA SER A 236 10.27 6.38 -2.81
C SER A 236 10.21 6.28 -4.33
N SER A 237 8.99 6.23 -4.91
CA SER A 237 8.81 6.10 -6.36
C SER A 237 9.00 7.40 -7.13
N GLN A 238 8.70 8.54 -6.51
CA GLN A 238 8.74 9.85 -7.17
C GLN A 238 10.00 10.66 -6.86
N THR A 239 10.83 10.21 -5.91
CA THR A 239 12.08 10.88 -5.52
C THR A 239 13.24 9.89 -5.46
N GLN A 240 14.42 10.37 -5.06
CA GLN A 240 15.59 9.50 -4.79
C GLN A 240 15.68 9.08 -3.30
N SER A 241 14.71 9.50 -2.50
CA SER A 241 14.70 9.27 -1.05
C SER A 241 14.61 7.79 -0.70
N LYS A 242 15.37 7.36 0.29
CA LYS A 242 15.25 6.04 0.90
C LYS A 242 14.31 6.11 2.09
N CYS A 243 13.29 5.27 2.08
CA CYS A 243 12.23 5.33 3.08
C CYS A 243 12.32 4.18 4.07
N LEU A 244 12.03 4.47 5.34
CA LEU A 244 11.79 3.52 6.41
C LEU A 244 10.43 3.86 7.04
N VAL A 245 9.55 2.90 7.14
CA VAL A 245 8.32 3.05 7.92
C VAL A 245 8.61 2.62 9.35
N LEU A 246 8.44 3.54 10.29
CA LEU A 246 8.76 3.31 11.69
C LEU A 246 7.98 4.25 12.59
N GLY A 247 7.24 3.71 13.55
CA GLY A 247 6.57 4.55 14.53
C GLY A 247 5.89 3.79 15.65
N PRO A 248 5.55 4.51 16.73
CA PRO A 248 4.88 3.95 17.88
C PRO A 248 3.41 3.67 17.58
N GLY A 249 2.85 2.69 18.27
CA GLY A 249 1.48 2.22 18.12
C GLY A 249 1.38 0.93 17.32
N LYS A 250 0.21 0.30 17.40
CA LYS A 250 -0.07 -1.00 16.79
C LYS A 250 -1.14 -0.86 15.72
N LEU A 251 -0.84 -1.25 14.49
CA LEU A 251 -1.78 -1.18 13.37
C LEU A 251 -3.10 -1.91 13.66
N LYS A 252 -3.06 -3.01 14.41
CA LYS A 252 -4.27 -3.81 14.73
C LYS A 252 -5.35 -3.08 15.51
N VAL A 253 -5.01 -1.96 16.18
CA VAL A 253 -5.98 -1.12 16.92
C VAL A 253 -6.31 0.17 16.19
N ALA A 254 -5.61 0.47 15.08
CA ALA A 254 -5.91 1.60 14.23
C ALA A 254 -7.34 1.49 13.65
N HIS A 255 -7.98 2.62 13.42
CA HIS A 255 -9.35 2.74 12.89
C HIS A 255 -10.43 2.06 13.76
N SER A 256 -10.13 1.77 15.02
CA SER A 256 -11.09 1.22 15.98
C SER A 256 -11.55 2.28 16.99
N VAL A 257 -12.69 2.02 17.65
CA VAL A 257 -13.20 2.92 18.70
C VAL A 257 -12.33 2.92 19.95
N ASP A 258 -11.55 1.87 20.15
CA ASP A 258 -10.63 1.69 21.28
C ASP A 258 -9.17 1.91 20.85
N GLU A 259 -8.92 2.74 19.84
CA GLU A 259 -7.57 3.09 19.40
C GLU A 259 -6.79 3.76 20.52
N TYR A 260 -5.61 3.25 20.81
CA TYR A 260 -4.70 3.78 21.84
C TYR A 260 -3.24 3.70 21.38
N ILE A 261 -2.39 4.39 22.13
CA ILE A 261 -0.94 4.32 22.02
C ILE A 261 -0.30 4.29 23.41
N ASP A 262 0.75 3.49 23.56
CA ASP A 262 1.53 3.43 24.78
C ASP A 262 2.44 4.66 24.89
N ILE A 263 2.44 5.33 26.06
CA ILE A 263 3.24 6.53 26.31
C ILE A 263 4.73 6.20 26.23
N ASP A 264 5.16 5.11 26.85
CA ASP A 264 6.56 4.67 26.83
C ASP A 264 7.06 4.46 25.40
N GLN A 265 6.20 3.91 24.53
CA GLN A 265 6.54 3.71 23.13
C GLN A 265 6.62 5.04 22.34
N MET A 266 5.81 6.03 22.71
CA MET A 266 5.91 7.39 22.16
C MET A 266 7.22 8.08 22.56
N GLU A 267 7.61 7.96 23.83
CA GLU A 267 8.86 8.53 24.35
C GLU A 267 10.06 7.86 23.66
N GLU A 268 10.05 6.54 23.58
CA GLU A 268 11.06 5.77 22.86
C GLU A 268 11.19 6.19 21.41
N ALA A 269 10.07 6.35 20.71
CA ALA A 269 10.07 6.80 19.31
C ALA A 269 10.71 8.20 19.18
N ALA A 270 10.38 9.13 20.07
CA ALA A 270 10.98 10.46 20.06
C ALA A 270 12.50 10.42 20.24
N GLU A 271 12.99 9.56 21.12
CA GLU A 271 14.43 9.36 21.32
C GLU A 271 15.11 8.75 20.08
N ILE A 272 14.52 7.70 19.50
CA ILE A 272 15.05 7.05 18.29
C ILE A 272 15.06 8.01 17.12
N TYR A 273 14.01 8.80 16.90
CA TYR A 273 13.98 9.82 15.83
C TYR A 273 15.05 10.90 16.04
N ALA A 274 15.23 11.38 17.29
CA ALA A 274 16.27 12.37 17.59
C ALA A 274 17.67 11.79 17.33
N GLU A 275 17.92 10.57 17.78
CA GLU A 275 19.20 9.90 17.61
C GLU A 275 19.48 9.58 16.14
N THR A 276 18.45 9.17 15.39
CA THR A 276 18.56 8.96 13.95
C THR A 276 18.96 10.25 13.24
N ALA A 277 18.30 11.37 13.54
CA ALA A 277 18.67 12.66 12.96
C ALA A 277 20.11 13.09 13.32
N LEU A 278 20.54 12.89 14.57
CA LEU A 278 21.88 13.22 15.03
C LEU A 278 22.98 12.38 14.35
N ARG A 279 22.72 11.10 14.08
CA ARG A 279 23.68 10.19 13.44
C ARG A 279 23.64 10.31 11.92
N TYR A 280 22.47 10.30 11.34
CA TYR A 280 22.28 10.33 9.88
C TYR A 280 22.68 11.69 9.28
N CYS A 281 22.19 12.79 9.81
CA CYS A 281 22.60 14.14 9.36
C CYS A 281 24.00 14.52 9.81
N GLY A 282 24.56 13.87 10.83
CA GLY A 282 25.85 14.20 11.42
C GLY A 282 25.84 15.48 12.25
N ARG A 283 26.82 15.61 13.16
CA ARG A 283 27.00 16.83 14.00
C ARG A 283 28.17 17.66 13.48
N LYS A 284 28.06 19.00 13.57
CA LYS A 284 29.18 19.90 13.30
C LYS A 284 30.13 19.95 14.45
#